data_77762bfa8ce76d3acff7bb422e32e997
#
_entry.id   77762bfa8ce76d3acff7bb422e32e997
#
_cell.length_a   1.000
_cell.length_b   1.000
_cell.length_c   1.000
_cell.angle_alpha   90.00
_cell.angle_beta   90.00
_cell.angle_gamma   90.00
#
_symmetry.space_group_name_H-M   'P 1'
#
loop_
_entity.id
_entity.type
_entity.pdbx_description
1 polymer ?
#
loop_
_entity_poly.entity_id
_entity_poly.type
_entity_poly.pdbx_seq_one_letter_code
_entity_poly.pdbx_strand_id
1 'polypeptide(L)'
;AARFMDNVIDAARWPLEKLEKAVKRTRKIGIGVMGWAHMLIKLGIPYDSVDAVYLAYYLAEWIEYNLALASIGLAREKGPFPAYDPERYRPTWRTARPLEELLSVAGVSSKPSEKVVRILSGRPRVDWGTVDKLLGLYGIRNAALTSIAPTGTISIIAGTSSSIEPIFAVAFERHVTVGSFIEVDRIFLEELRKLELDEPAVIAKIAELGSIAHFPFVPKRLRRLFRTAHDIEPSWHVLHQAAWQQWVCAGVSKTVNMRAEASVGDVWRVYMLAWKLGCKGITVYRDRSKSRQVIYVGVKASRKRVDHMRKEREDQDSRKPAESMRTTHRDLAAESRGEISRLGEGAVQELAEALGDAKDCKTCEY
;
A
#
# COMPACT_ATOMS: atom_id res chain seq x y z
N ALA A 1 19.68 5.15 1.29
CA ALA A 1 18.72 4.02 1.33
C ALA A 1 19.26 2.81 0.57
N ALA A 2 19.64 2.91 -0.75
CA ALA A 2 20.08 1.78 -1.58
C ALA A 2 21.27 1.01 -0.96
N ARG A 3 22.34 1.72 -0.56
CA ARG A 3 23.51 1.11 0.11
C ARG A 3 23.12 0.41 1.41
N PHE A 4 22.26 1.01 2.21
CA PHE A 4 21.79 0.39 3.46
C PHE A 4 21.08 -0.94 3.17
N MET A 5 20.14 -0.94 2.23
CA MET A 5 19.39 -2.14 1.86
C MET A 5 20.27 -3.22 1.21
N ASP A 6 21.28 -2.84 0.39
CA ASP A 6 22.26 -3.77 -0.16
C ASP A 6 23.10 -4.42 0.96
N ASN A 7 23.52 -3.63 1.94
CA ASN A 7 24.27 -4.15 3.10
C ASN A 7 23.40 -5.06 4.00
N VAL A 8 22.09 -4.79 4.13
CA VAL A 8 21.15 -5.66 4.86
C VAL A 8 21.11 -7.06 4.25
N ILE A 9 21.20 -7.19 2.91
CA ILE A 9 21.25 -8.50 2.25
C ILE A 9 22.47 -9.29 2.71
N ASP A 10 23.62 -8.63 2.89
CA ASP A 10 24.86 -9.28 3.31
C ASP A 10 24.87 -9.59 4.82
N ALA A 11 24.27 -8.72 5.65
CA ALA A 11 24.20 -8.87 7.10
C ALA A 11 23.10 -9.83 7.57
N ALA A 12 22.11 -10.14 6.72
CA ALA A 12 20.97 -10.96 7.08
C ALA A 12 21.38 -12.41 7.36
N ARG A 13 20.77 -13.01 8.39
CA ARG A 13 20.87 -14.44 8.68
C ARG A 13 19.69 -15.17 8.04
N TRP A 14 20.00 -16.07 7.13
CA TRP A 14 19.00 -16.79 6.36
C TRP A 14 18.69 -18.14 7.02
N PRO A 15 17.41 -18.50 7.25
CA PRO A 15 17.04 -19.75 7.87
C PRO A 15 17.33 -20.98 6.99
N LEU A 16 17.43 -20.77 5.66
CA LEU A 16 17.71 -21.83 4.68
C LEU A 16 18.76 -21.36 3.69
N GLU A 17 19.75 -22.18 3.39
CA GLU A 17 20.81 -21.91 2.40
C GLU A 17 20.23 -21.60 1.00
N LYS A 18 19.15 -22.29 0.60
CA LYS A 18 18.46 -22.04 -0.68
C LYS A 18 17.93 -20.62 -0.80
N LEU A 19 17.37 -20.06 0.32
CA LEU A 19 16.90 -18.67 0.36
C LEU A 19 18.08 -17.70 0.25
N GLU A 20 19.16 -17.94 0.98
CA GLU A 20 20.38 -17.12 0.90
C GLU A 20 20.92 -17.05 -0.53
N LYS A 21 21.10 -18.21 -1.19
CA LYS A 21 21.55 -18.28 -2.58
C LYS A 21 20.63 -17.51 -3.53
N ALA A 22 19.31 -17.67 -3.40
CA ALA A 22 18.32 -16.99 -4.25
C ALA A 22 18.35 -15.47 -4.07
N VAL A 23 18.40 -14.99 -2.82
CA VAL A 23 18.43 -13.57 -2.52
C VAL A 23 19.76 -12.95 -2.97
N LYS A 24 20.90 -13.55 -2.63
CA LYS A 24 22.23 -13.05 -3.04
C LYS A 24 22.43 -13.08 -4.56
N ARG A 25 21.80 -14.03 -5.26
CA ARG A 25 21.86 -14.14 -6.73
C ARG A 25 21.26 -12.92 -7.44
N THR A 26 20.17 -12.36 -6.93
CA THR A 26 19.43 -11.24 -7.56
C THR A 26 19.56 -9.93 -6.81
N ARG A 27 19.90 -9.95 -5.53
CA ARG A 27 20.06 -8.78 -4.65
C ARG A 27 18.90 -7.77 -4.76
N LYS A 28 17.66 -8.24 -4.88
CA LYS A 28 16.48 -7.39 -4.98
C LYS A 28 16.27 -6.64 -3.67
N ILE A 29 16.04 -5.34 -3.78
CA ILE A 29 15.60 -4.47 -2.69
C ILE A 29 14.25 -3.86 -3.03
N GLY A 30 13.56 -3.26 -2.04
CA GLY A 30 12.26 -2.64 -2.26
C GLY A 30 12.17 -1.34 -1.46
N ILE A 31 12.54 -0.23 -2.06
CA ILE A 31 12.44 1.10 -1.46
C ILE A 31 11.15 1.75 -1.93
N GLY A 32 10.36 2.25 -1.00
CA GLY A 32 9.08 2.88 -1.27
C GLY A 32 8.80 4.05 -0.36
N VAL A 33 7.59 4.59 -0.44
CA VAL A 33 7.17 5.78 0.29
C VAL A 33 5.97 5.49 1.21
N MET A 34 5.80 6.32 2.21
CA MET A 34 4.58 6.51 3.00
C MET A 34 4.34 8.00 3.19
N GLY A 35 3.18 8.39 3.69
CA GLY A 35 2.86 9.80 3.90
C GLY A 35 2.37 10.55 2.67
N TRP A 36 2.01 9.83 1.61
CA TRP A 36 1.56 10.44 0.35
C TRP A 36 0.36 11.37 0.52
N ALA A 37 -0.71 10.91 1.17
CA ALA A 37 -1.89 11.74 1.39
C ALA A 37 -1.57 12.98 2.24
N HIS A 38 -0.79 12.83 3.31
CA HIS A 38 -0.36 13.94 4.15
C HIS A 38 0.49 14.97 3.37
N MET A 39 1.38 14.52 2.48
CA MET A 39 2.14 15.42 1.61
C MET A 39 1.20 16.22 0.70
N LEU A 40 0.24 15.58 0.05
CA LEU A 40 -0.74 16.24 -0.81
C LEU A 40 -1.55 17.29 -0.04
N ILE A 41 -2.03 16.94 1.16
CA ILE A 41 -2.78 17.87 2.02
C ILE A 41 -1.93 19.09 2.37
N LYS A 42 -0.69 18.90 2.80
CA LYS A 42 0.24 20.00 3.10
C LYS A 42 0.52 20.88 1.89
N LEU A 43 0.55 20.28 0.70
CA LEU A 43 0.65 21.01 -0.56
C LEU A 43 -0.68 21.67 -0.97
N GLY A 44 -1.80 21.40 -0.28
CA GLY A 44 -3.14 21.90 -0.64
C GLY A 44 -3.66 21.30 -1.96
N ILE A 45 -3.31 20.06 -2.25
CA ILE A 45 -3.67 19.33 -3.47
C ILE A 45 -4.60 18.17 -3.09
N PRO A 46 -5.84 18.13 -3.62
CA PRO A 46 -6.75 17.02 -3.39
C PRO A 46 -6.20 15.71 -3.96
N TYR A 47 -6.39 14.61 -3.23
CA TYR A 47 -5.96 13.28 -3.68
C TYR A 47 -6.58 12.89 -5.03
N ASP A 48 -7.88 13.06 -5.20
CA ASP A 48 -8.63 12.77 -6.43
C ASP A 48 -8.56 13.95 -7.42
N SER A 49 -7.35 14.26 -7.86
CA SER A 49 -7.07 15.33 -8.82
C SER A 49 -5.97 14.92 -9.80
N VAL A 50 -6.00 15.51 -10.98
CA VAL A 50 -4.94 15.37 -11.98
C VAL A 50 -3.59 15.85 -11.42
N ASP A 51 -3.60 16.91 -10.65
CA ASP A 51 -2.43 17.45 -9.95
C ASP A 51 -1.71 16.41 -9.10
N ALA A 52 -2.47 15.62 -8.33
CA ALA A 52 -1.92 14.57 -7.50
C ALA A 52 -1.34 13.40 -8.34
N VAL A 53 -1.98 13.05 -9.45
CA VAL A 53 -1.50 12.01 -10.37
C VAL A 53 -0.21 12.45 -11.06
N TYR A 54 -0.10 13.71 -11.51
CA TYR A 54 1.15 14.27 -12.05
C TYR A 54 2.27 14.20 -11.03
N LEU A 55 2.03 14.64 -9.80
CA LEU A 55 3.04 14.55 -8.73
C LEU A 55 3.44 13.10 -8.44
N ALA A 56 2.49 12.15 -8.42
CA ALA A 56 2.76 10.74 -8.21
C ALA A 56 3.73 10.19 -9.28
N TYR A 57 3.41 10.42 -10.55
CA TYR A 57 4.19 9.95 -11.67
C TYR A 57 5.63 10.49 -11.65
N TYR A 58 5.78 11.81 -11.53
CA TYR A 58 7.10 12.44 -11.61
C TYR A 58 7.93 12.31 -10.33
N LEU A 59 7.31 12.12 -9.16
CA LEU A 59 8.02 11.77 -7.94
C LEU A 59 8.53 10.33 -8.00
N ALA A 60 7.72 9.40 -8.48
CA ALA A 60 8.13 8.01 -8.67
C ALA A 60 9.31 7.91 -9.66
N GLU A 61 9.26 8.65 -10.78
CA GLU A 61 10.36 8.77 -11.73
C GLU A 61 11.66 9.25 -11.06
N TRP A 62 11.56 10.31 -10.29
CA TRP A 62 12.73 10.89 -9.62
C TRP A 62 13.35 9.95 -8.58
N ILE A 63 12.52 9.20 -7.85
CA ILE A 63 12.96 8.20 -6.88
C ILE A 63 13.69 7.06 -7.61
N GLU A 64 13.08 6.49 -8.65
CA GLU A 64 13.67 5.40 -9.43
C GLU A 64 15.00 5.82 -10.07
N TYR A 65 15.05 7.03 -10.65
CA TYR A 65 16.26 7.61 -11.22
C TYR A 65 17.44 7.64 -10.24
N ASN A 66 17.21 8.19 -9.05
CA ASN A 66 18.28 8.31 -8.04
C ASN A 66 18.68 6.94 -7.47
N LEU A 67 17.74 6.00 -7.35
CA LEU A 67 18.04 4.64 -6.92
C LEU A 67 18.81 3.86 -7.99
N ALA A 68 18.49 4.04 -9.26
CA ALA A 68 19.23 3.46 -10.38
C ALA A 68 20.69 3.93 -10.37
N LEU A 69 20.93 5.24 -10.28
CA LEU A 69 22.27 5.82 -10.18
C LEU A 69 23.04 5.26 -8.95
N ALA A 70 22.37 5.20 -7.79
CA ALA A 70 22.98 4.67 -6.57
C ALA A 70 23.35 3.18 -6.71
N SER A 71 22.45 2.37 -7.31
CA SER A 71 22.68 0.94 -7.51
C SER A 71 23.77 0.65 -8.57
N ILE A 72 23.86 1.46 -9.62
CA ILE A 72 24.94 1.41 -10.59
C ILE A 72 26.28 1.81 -9.94
N GLY A 73 26.27 2.86 -9.10
CA GLY A 73 27.45 3.24 -8.29
C GLY A 73 27.92 2.11 -7.39
N LEU A 74 27.00 1.37 -6.75
CA LEU A 74 27.30 0.18 -5.96
C LEU A 74 27.84 -0.97 -6.84
N ALA A 75 27.32 -1.12 -8.06
CA ALA A 75 27.84 -2.12 -8.99
C ALA A 75 29.28 -1.81 -9.41
N ARG A 76 29.63 -0.54 -9.61
CA ARG A 76 30.99 -0.09 -9.86
C ARG A 76 31.95 -0.44 -8.71
N GLU A 77 31.47 -0.35 -7.45
CA GLU A 77 32.28 -0.64 -6.26
C GLU A 77 32.41 -2.15 -5.95
N LYS A 78 31.29 -2.88 -6.09
CA LYS A 78 31.12 -4.26 -5.57
C LYS A 78 30.79 -5.30 -6.65
N GLY A 79 30.72 -4.90 -7.90
CA GLY A 79 30.20 -5.71 -9.00
C GLY A 79 28.67 -5.71 -9.11
N PRO A 80 28.11 -6.02 -10.27
CA PRO A 80 26.67 -6.19 -10.47
C PRO A 80 26.12 -7.37 -9.66
N PHE A 81 24.79 -7.53 -9.59
CA PHE A 81 24.23 -8.72 -8.96
C PHE A 81 24.62 -9.99 -9.74
N PRO A 82 24.88 -11.14 -9.08
CA PRO A 82 25.49 -12.34 -9.70
C PRO A 82 24.75 -12.88 -10.92
N ALA A 83 23.44 -12.73 -11.00
CA ALA A 83 22.65 -13.17 -12.15
C ALA A 83 22.42 -12.04 -13.19
N TYR A 84 23.21 -10.96 -13.13
CA TYR A 84 23.08 -9.86 -14.09
C TYR A 84 23.48 -10.32 -15.50
N ASP A 85 22.58 -10.11 -16.44
CA ASP A 85 22.79 -10.35 -17.86
C ASP A 85 22.32 -9.09 -18.61
N PRO A 86 23.22 -8.35 -19.25
CA PRO A 86 22.88 -7.08 -19.92
C PRO A 86 21.91 -7.26 -21.09
N GLU A 87 21.89 -8.43 -21.74
CA GLU A 87 20.97 -8.71 -22.84
C GLU A 87 19.56 -9.02 -22.37
N ARG A 88 19.41 -9.52 -21.15
CA ARG A 88 18.14 -9.93 -20.54
C ARG A 88 17.57 -8.91 -19.56
N TYR A 89 18.41 -8.08 -18.94
CA TYR A 89 17.93 -7.11 -17.96
C TYR A 89 17.05 -6.02 -18.62
N ARG A 90 15.84 -5.85 -18.08
CA ARG A 90 14.85 -4.89 -18.59
C ARG A 90 14.46 -3.93 -17.47
N PRO A 91 15.15 -2.79 -17.36
CA PRO A 91 14.84 -1.79 -16.33
C PRO A 91 13.51 -1.10 -16.58
N THR A 92 12.86 -0.72 -15.49
CA THR A 92 11.52 -0.11 -15.49
C THR A 92 11.46 1.16 -16.34
N TRP A 93 12.50 1.99 -16.31
CA TRP A 93 12.53 3.26 -17.06
C TRP A 93 12.49 3.10 -18.59
N ARG A 94 12.81 1.93 -19.13
CA ARG A 94 12.70 1.63 -20.56
C ARG A 94 11.30 1.19 -20.97
N THR A 95 10.43 0.89 -20.02
CA THR A 95 9.09 0.37 -20.26
C THR A 95 7.97 1.27 -19.73
N ALA A 96 8.34 2.37 -19.06
CA ALA A 96 7.39 3.33 -18.53
C ALA A 96 6.60 4.00 -19.65
N ARG A 97 5.27 3.98 -19.53
CA ARG A 97 4.34 4.64 -20.47
C ARG A 97 4.21 6.11 -20.13
N PRO A 98 4.04 6.99 -21.12
CA PRO A 98 3.77 8.41 -20.88
C PRO A 98 2.53 8.64 -20.01
N LEU A 99 2.58 9.63 -19.12
CA LEU A 99 1.46 9.95 -18.24
C LEU A 99 0.19 10.31 -19.01
N GLU A 100 0.33 11.03 -20.12
CA GLU A 100 -0.77 11.46 -20.99
C GLU A 100 -1.53 10.25 -21.57
N GLU A 101 -0.84 9.15 -21.84
CA GLU A 101 -1.46 7.90 -22.29
C GLU A 101 -2.30 7.29 -21.18
N LEU A 102 -1.79 7.26 -19.94
CA LEU A 102 -2.54 6.75 -18.77
C LEU A 102 -3.80 7.57 -18.54
N LEU A 103 -3.68 8.89 -18.57
CA LEU A 103 -4.81 9.81 -18.39
C LEU A 103 -5.86 9.62 -19.51
N SER A 104 -5.42 9.49 -20.75
CA SER A 104 -6.29 9.24 -21.89
C SER A 104 -7.07 7.92 -21.75
N VAL A 105 -6.40 6.84 -21.37
CA VAL A 105 -7.04 5.52 -21.11
C VAL A 105 -8.08 5.59 -20.00
N ALA A 106 -7.83 6.45 -18.99
CA ALA A 106 -8.76 6.66 -17.90
C ALA A 106 -9.87 7.69 -18.21
N GLY A 107 -9.89 8.27 -19.41
CA GLY A 107 -10.86 9.30 -19.81
C GLY A 107 -10.65 10.65 -19.13
N VAL A 108 -9.43 10.96 -18.69
CA VAL A 108 -9.07 12.20 -18.01
C VAL A 108 -8.32 13.11 -18.99
N SER A 109 -8.92 14.24 -19.34
CA SER A 109 -8.36 15.21 -20.30
C SER A 109 -7.80 16.49 -19.66
N SER A 110 -7.90 16.64 -18.33
CA SER A 110 -7.48 17.84 -17.62
C SER A 110 -5.94 17.95 -17.56
N LYS A 111 -5.44 19.18 -17.66
CA LYS A 111 -4.02 19.51 -17.46
C LYS A 111 -3.73 19.80 -15.98
N PRO A 112 -2.47 19.67 -15.52
CA PRO A 112 -2.11 20.03 -14.16
C PRO A 112 -2.22 21.54 -13.96
N SER A 113 -2.45 21.96 -12.73
CA SER A 113 -2.49 23.38 -12.36
C SER A 113 -1.10 24.03 -12.50
N GLU A 114 -1.07 25.36 -12.65
CA GLU A 114 0.18 26.12 -12.68
C GLU A 114 1.04 25.90 -11.43
N LYS A 115 0.40 25.65 -10.28
CA LYS A 115 1.08 25.29 -9.04
C LYS A 115 1.91 24.03 -9.20
N VAL A 116 1.33 22.96 -9.75
CA VAL A 116 2.01 21.69 -9.96
C VAL A 116 3.05 21.82 -11.07
N VAL A 117 2.77 22.55 -12.14
CA VAL A 117 3.75 22.84 -13.18
C VAL A 117 4.99 23.52 -12.58
N ARG A 118 4.82 24.51 -11.69
CA ARG A 118 5.94 25.17 -11.00
C ARG A 118 6.73 24.22 -10.10
N ILE A 119 6.04 23.35 -9.33
CA ILE A 119 6.71 22.34 -8.49
C ILE A 119 7.55 21.41 -9.36
N LEU A 120 7.00 20.90 -10.45
CA LEU A 120 7.68 19.97 -11.33
C LEU A 120 8.83 20.62 -12.11
N SER A 121 8.69 21.89 -12.52
CA SER A 121 9.77 22.64 -13.18
C SER A 121 10.96 22.92 -12.25
N GLY A 122 10.72 22.99 -10.94
CA GLY A 122 11.77 23.18 -9.94
C GLY A 122 12.48 21.88 -9.53
N ARG A 123 12.04 20.72 -10.00
CA ARG A 123 12.70 19.45 -9.66
C ARG A 123 14.05 19.32 -10.38
N PRO A 124 15.04 18.62 -9.78
CA PRO A 124 16.29 18.31 -10.48
C PRO A 124 16.03 17.52 -11.77
N ARG A 125 16.84 17.81 -12.78
CA ARG A 125 16.73 17.15 -14.10
C ARG A 125 16.97 15.65 -13.98
N VAL A 126 16.16 14.86 -14.66
CA VAL A 126 16.32 13.43 -14.87
C VAL A 126 16.95 13.21 -16.24
N ASP A 127 18.02 12.42 -16.30
CA ASP A 127 18.74 12.09 -17.53
C ASP A 127 18.95 10.57 -17.64
N TRP A 128 17.94 9.91 -18.19
CA TRP A 128 17.96 8.46 -18.40
C TRP A 128 19.04 8.03 -19.40
N GLY A 129 19.43 8.90 -20.34
CA GLY A 129 20.52 8.61 -21.28
C GLY A 129 21.86 8.41 -20.56
N THR A 130 22.15 9.22 -19.55
CA THR A 130 23.32 9.03 -18.68
C THR A 130 23.21 7.73 -17.86
N VAL A 131 22.01 7.41 -17.32
CA VAL A 131 21.79 6.15 -16.59
C VAL A 131 22.05 4.95 -17.49
N ASP A 132 21.54 4.95 -18.72
CA ASP A 132 21.75 3.85 -19.68
C ASP A 132 23.22 3.65 -20.07
N LYS A 133 23.96 4.73 -20.25
CA LYS A 133 25.42 4.66 -20.50
C LYS A 133 26.17 4.04 -19.30
N LEU A 134 25.84 4.48 -18.09
CA LEU A 134 26.48 3.96 -16.88
C LEU A 134 26.08 2.50 -16.62
N LEU A 135 24.83 2.13 -16.88
CA LEU A 135 24.35 0.75 -16.82
C LEU A 135 25.13 -0.17 -17.78
N GLY A 136 25.38 0.31 -19.00
CA GLY A 136 26.18 -0.43 -19.99
C GLY A 136 27.65 -0.64 -19.57
N LEU A 137 28.22 0.32 -18.83
CA LEU A 137 29.62 0.26 -18.37
C LEU A 137 29.80 -0.61 -17.12
N TYR A 138 28.88 -0.52 -16.15
CA TYR A 138 29.09 -1.10 -14.81
C TYR A 138 28.06 -2.16 -14.42
N GLY A 139 26.99 -2.31 -15.18
CA GLY A 139 25.82 -3.09 -14.74
C GLY A 139 25.11 -2.42 -13.58
N ILE A 140 24.29 -3.19 -12.85
CA ILE A 140 23.53 -2.72 -11.69
C ILE A 140 23.65 -3.70 -10.52
N ARG A 141 23.74 -3.19 -9.28
CA ARG A 141 23.95 -4.00 -8.07
C ARG A 141 22.73 -4.77 -7.62
N ASN A 142 21.54 -4.25 -7.86
CA ASN A 142 20.26 -4.78 -7.36
C ASN A 142 19.31 -5.00 -8.55
N ALA A 143 18.77 -6.20 -8.69
CA ALA A 143 17.87 -6.54 -9.81
C ALA A 143 16.52 -5.83 -9.75
N ALA A 144 16.07 -5.42 -8.56
CA ALA A 144 14.92 -4.56 -8.33
C ALA A 144 15.25 -3.52 -7.25
N LEU A 145 14.72 -2.30 -7.39
CA LEU A 145 15.06 -1.15 -6.56
C LEU A 145 13.89 -0.67 -5.71
N THR A 146 12.71 -0.59 -6.30
CA THR A 146 11.53 0.07 -5.74
C THR A 146 10.38 -0.91 -5.52
N SER A 147 9.63 -0.67 -4.45
CA SER A 147 8.37 -1.36 -4.12
C SER A 147 7.51 -0.44 -3.25
N ILE A 148 6.24 -0.35 -3.52
CA ILE A 148 5.30 0.35 -2.64
C ILE A 148 4.64 -0.67 -1.71
N ALA A 149 5.11 -0.70 -0.47
CA ALA A 149 4.57 -1.57 0.58
C ALA A 149 3.34 -0.95 1.27
N PRO A 150 2.48 -1.73 1.94
CA PRO A 150 1.29 -1.20 2.63
C PRO A 150 1.59 -0.21 3.75
N THR A 151 2.68 -0.36 4.47
CA THR A 151 3.17 0.47 5.59
C THR A 151 2.17 0.73 6.73
N GLY A 152 1.20 -0.17 6.93
CA GLY A 152 0.09 0.02 7.87
C GLY A 152 0.55 0.34 9.30
N THR A 153 1.49 -0.44 9.84
CA THR A 153 2.00 -0.25 11.21
C THR A 153 3.10 0.81 11.28
N ILE A 154 4.04 0.78 10.33
CA ILE A 154 5.19 1.72 10.38
C ILE A 154 4.78 3.17 10.10
N SER A 155 3.70 3.41 9.38
CA SER A 155 3.17 4.76 9.18
C SER A 155 2.61 5.36 10.48
N ILE A 156 2.03 4.53 11.35
CA ILE A 156 1.57 4.93 12.68
C ILE A 156 2.77 5.37 13.54
N ILE A 157 3.85 4.57 13.55
CA ILE A 157 5.08 4.90 14.28
C ILE A 157 5.68 6.22 13.76
N ALA A 158 5.64 6.43 12.45
CA ALA A 158 6.13 7.66 11.82
C ALA A 158 5.17 8.85 11.91
N GLY A 159 3.94 8.67 12.44
CA GLY A 159 2.92 9.72 12.55
C GLY A 159 2.48 10.28 11.20
N THR A 160 2.36 9.43 10.17
CA THR A 160 2.00 9.86 8.82
C THR A 160 0.98 8.92 8.17
N SER A 161 0.41 9.32 7.01
CA SER A 161 -0.51 8.48 6.25
C SER A 161 0.19 7.24 5.67
N SER A 162 -0.56 6.15 5.52
CA SER A 162 -0.05 4.86 5.06
C SER A 162 0.25 4.89 3.56
N SER A 163 1.43 4.41 3.17
CA SER A 163 1.81 4.16 1.76
C SER A 163 1.47 5.34 0.83
N ILE A 164 0.88 5.02 -0.31
CA ILE A 164 0.26 5.94 -1.27
C ILE A 164 -1.27 5.98 -1.12
N GLU A 165 -1.81 5.45 -0.01
CA GLU A 165 -3.24 5.45 0.25
C GLU A 165 -3.75 6.86 0.56
N PRO A 166 -5.02 7.18 0.22
CA PRO A 166 -5.68 8.36 0.77
C PRO A 166 -5.91 8.17 2.26
N ILE A 167 -6.32 9.21 2.95
CA ILE A 167 -6.76 9.11 4.36
C ILE A 167 -7.95 8.15 4.41
N PHE A 168 -7.88 7.15 5.30
CA PHE A 168 -8.99 6.21 5.49
C PHE A 168 -10.18 6.87 6.17
N ALA A 169 -9.94 7.59 7.25
CA ALA A 169 -10.91 8.40 7.97
C ALA A 169 -10.19 9.58 8.64
N VAL A 170 -10.86 10.73 8.78
CA VAL A 170 -10.30 11.90 9.47
C VAL A 170 -10.33 11.74 10.99
N ALA A 171 -11.23 10.90 11.50
CA ALA A 171 -11.28 10.43 12.88
C ALA A 171 -11.91 9.04 12.91
N PHE A 172 -11.40 8.16 13.77
CA PHE A 172 -11.88 6.78 13.89
C PHE A 172 -11.68 6.27 15.33
N GLU A 173 -12.43 5.25 15.69
CA GLU A 173 -12.26 4.57 16.96
C GLU A 173 -11.30 3.40 16.77
N ARG A 174 -10.22 3.39 17.55
CA ARG A 174 -9.26 2.29 17.61
C ARG A 174 -9.57 1.42 18.82
N HIS A 175 -9.84 0.15 18.56
CA HIS A 175 -10.01 -0.86 19.60
C HIS A 175 -8.68 -1.58 19.82
N VAL A 176 -8.14 -1.46 21.03
CA VAL A 176 -6.94 -2.18 21.49
C VAL A 176 -7.25 -2.94 22.76
N THR A 177 -6.36 -3.83 23.18
CA THR A 177 -6.56 -4.69 24.35
C THR A 177 -6.89 -3.92 25.65
N VAL A 178 -6.40 -2.69 25.75
CA VAL A 178 -6.57 -1.83 26.95
C VAL A 178 -7.77 -0.87 26.85
N GLY A 179 -8.53 -0.88 25.75
CA GLY A 179 -9.71 -0.02 25.60
C GLY A 179 -9.91 0.52 24.17
N SER A 180 -10.86 1.46 24.06
CA SER A 180 -11.19 2.13 22.80
C SER A 180 -10.81 3.61 22.89
N PHE A 181 -10.14 4.11 21.87
CA PHE A 181 -9.67 5.49 21.78
C PHE A 181 -10.14 6.13 20.47
N ILE A 182 -10.59 7.37 20.54
CA ILE A 182 -10.83 8.18 19.35
C ILE A 182 -9.49 8.74 18.89
N GLU A 183 -9.09 8.36 17.69
CA GLU A 183 -7.88 8.86 17.04
C GLU A 183 -8.30 9.83 15.92
N VAL A 184 -7.72 11.02 15.91
CA VAL A 184 -7.97 12.05 14.92
C VAL A 184 -6.72 12.25 14.09
N ASP A 185 -6.88 12.39 12.79
CA ASP A 185 -5.76 12.72 11.90
C ASP A 185 -5.08 14.01 12.37
N ARG A 186 -3.78 13.95 12.60
CA ARG A 186 -3.03 15.05 13.20
C ARG A 186 -3.08 16.33 12.38
N ILE A 187 -2.95 16.22 11.04
CA ILE A 187 -2.95 17.39 10.16
C ILE A 187 -4.37 17.99 10.12
N PHE A 188 -5.38 17.13 10.15
CA PHE A 188 -6.76 17.58 10.24
C PHE A 188 -7.03 18.33 11.53
N LEU A 189 -6.58 17.83 12.66
CA LEU A 189 -6.71 18.50 13.97
C LEU A 189 -6.01 19.86 13.98
N GLU A 190 -4.82 19.96 13.37
CA GLU A 190 -4.09 21.23 13.21
C GLU A 190 -4.90 22.25 12.39
N GLU A 191 -5.58 21.81 11.32
CA GLU A 191 -6.45 22.68 10.51
C GLU A 191 -7.74 23.09 11.26
N LEU A 192 -8.34 22.18 12.05
CA LEU A 192 -9.49 22.53 12.89
C LEU A 192 -9.14 23.59 13.95
N ARG A 193 -7.97 23.47 14.58
CA ARG A 193 -7.48 24.47 15.57
C ARG A 193 -7.33 25.86 14.96
N LYS A 194 -6.84 25.96 13.74
CA LYS A 194 -6.72 27.23 13.02
C LYS A 194 -8.08 27.91 12.76
N LEU A 195 -9.16 27.11 12.78
CA LEU A 195 -10.52 27.56 12.55
C LEU A 195 -11.34 27.65 13.83
N GLU A 196 -10.73 27.37 14.99
CA GLU A 196 -11.42 27.32 16.29
C GLU A 196 -12.58 26.31 16.31
N LEU A 197 -12.42 25.20 15.55
CA LEU A 197 -13.41 24.12 15.42
C LEU A 197 -12.96 22.82 16.12
N ASP A 198 -11.95 22.87 16.98
CA ASP A 198 -11.41 21.72 17.67
C ASP A 198 -12.09 21.38 19.01
N GLU A 199 -13.31 21.89 19.21
CA GLU A 199 -14.12 21.55 20.36
C GLU A 199 -14.41 20.03 20.43
N PRO A 200 -14.36 19.41 21.62
CA PRO A 200 -14.60 17.97 21.78
C PRO A 200 -15.92 17.49 21.19
N ALA A 201 -16.98 18.30 21.28
CA ALA A 201 -18.30 17.97 20.71
C ALA A 201 -18.27 17.92 19.16
N VAL A 202 -17.53 18.84 18.53
CA VAL A 202 -17.34 18.87 17.06
C VAL A 202 -16.52 17.66 16.62
N ILE A 203 -15.43 17.37 17.32
CA ILE A 203 -14.56 16.19 17.04
C ILE A 203 -15.36 14.89 17.18
N ALA A 204 -16.15 14.75 18.24
CA ALA A 204 -16.98 13.56 18.45
C ALA A 204 -18.00 13.37 17.33
N LYS A 205 -18.63 14.46 16.87
CA LYS A 205 -19.58 14.42 15.75
C LYS A 205 -18.92 14.04 14.42
N ILE A 206 -17.70 14.54 14.16
CA ILE A 206 -16.91 14.15 12.98
C ILE A 206 -16.52 12.68 13.08
N ALA A 207 -16.09 12.21 14.25
CA ALA A 207 -15.72 10.81 14.49
C ALA A 207 -16.90 9.85 14.29
N GLU A 208 -18.13 10.26 14.52
CA GLU A 208 -19.33 9.45 14.24
C GLU A 208 -19.44 9.04 12.77
N LEU A 209 -19.00 9.89 11.84
CA LEU A 209 -19.09 9.65 10.40
C LEU A 209 -17.74 9.28 9.77
N GLY A 210 -16.61 9.61 10.43
CA GLY A 210 -15.27 9.36 9.92
C GLY A 210 -14.85 10.19 8.70
N SER A 211 -15.78 10.99 8.13
CA SER A 211 -15.58 11.88 6.98
C SER A 211 -16.21 13.24 7.25
N ILE A 212 -15.62 14.29 6.67
CA ILE A 212 -16.15 15.67 6.74
C ILE A 212 -16.89 16.10 5.48
N ALA A 213 -17.08 15.24 4.52
CA ALA A 213 -17.68 15.58 3.22
C ALA A 213 -19.05 16.27 3.35
N HIS A 214 -19.84 15.87 4.37
CA HIS A 214 -21.23 16.31 4.59
C HIS A 214 -21.38 17.37 5.69
N PHE A 215 -20.29 17.94 6.21
CA PHE A 215 -20.35 18.95 7.26
C PHE A 215 -20.27 20.37 6.66
N PRO A 216 -21.41 21.10 6.52
CA PRO A 216 -21.44 22.41 5.86
C PRO A 216 -20.68 23.50 6.63
N PHE A 217 -20.52 23.37 7.96
CA PHE A 217 -19.75 24.29 8.80
C PHE A 217 -18.22 24.16 8.60
N VAL A 218 -17.74 23.04 8.01
CA VAL A 218 -16.33 22.90 7.63
C VAL A 218 -16.11 23.56 6.27
N PRO A 219 -15.11 24.44 6.11
CA PRO A 219 -14.84 25.11 4.85
C PRO A 219 -14.71 24.16 3.66
N LYS A 220 -15.27 24.52 2.51
CA LYS A 220 -15.27 23.71 1.28
C LYS A 220 -13.85 23.26 0.90
N ARG A 221 -12.83 24.11 1.10
CA ARG A 221 -11.41 23.79 0.85
C ARG A 221 -10.99 22.58 1.67
N LEU A 222 -11.27 22.52 2.97
CA LEU A 222 -10.90 21.41 3.82
C LEU A 222 -11.68 20.14 3.47
N ARG A 223 -12.98 20.25 3.22
CA ARG A 223 -13.79 19.11 2.76
C ARG A 223 -13.26 18.49 1.47
N ARG A 224 -12.63 19.28 0.61
CA ARG A 224 -12.02 18.81 -0.64
C ARG A 224 -10.65 18.17 -0.41
N LEU A 225 -9.84 18.69 0.52
CA LEU A 225 -8.51 18.18 0.83
C LEU A 225 -8.53 16.89 1.65
N PHE A 226 -9.46 16.79 2.60
CA PHE A 226 -9.57 15.67 3.53
C PHE A 226 -10.64 14.65 3.10
N ARG A 227 -10.79 14.43 1.79
CA ARG A 227 -11.62 13.35 1.29
C ARG A 227 -11.02 12.01 1.69
N THR A 228 -11.86 11.16 2.29
CA THR A 228 -11.45 9.83 2.75
C THR A 228 -11.48 8.82 1.60
N ALA A 229 -10.92 7.65 1.84
CA ALA A 229 -10.86 6.57 0.86
C ALA A 229 -12.22 6.20 0.25
N HIS A 230 -13.31 6.30 1.03
CA HIS A 230 -14.67 6.03 0.57
C HIS A 230 -15.37 7.24 -0.11
N ASP A 231 -14.80 8.44 0.05
CA ASP A 231 -15.28 9.65 -0.64
C ASP A 231 -14.70 9.78 -2.05
N ILE A 232 -13.61 9.06 -2.32
CA ILE A 232 -12.85 9.11 -3.57
C ILE A 232 -13.41 8.09 -4.55
N GLU A 233 -13.63 8.52 -5.80
CA GLU A 233 -14.05 7.64 -6.90
C GLU A 233 -13.02 6.53 -7.15
N PRO A 234 -13.44 5.26 -7.33
CA PRO A 234 -12.52 4.14 -7.53
C PRO A 234 -11.47 4.32 -8.63
N SER A 235 -11.81 5.03 -9.71
CA SER A 235 -10.91 5.33 -10.82
C SER A 235 -9.66 6.11 -10.38
N TRP A 236 -9.77 7.04 -9.43
CA TRP A 236 -8.62 7.79 -8.90
C TRP A 236 -7.66 6.91 -8.11
N HIS A 237 -8.17 5.91 -7.38
CA HIS A 237 -7.33 4.93 -6.71
C HIS A 237 -6.46 4.15 -7.72
N VAL A 238 -7.09 3.73 -8.84
CA VAL A 238 -6.38 3.00 -9.90
C VAL A 238 -5.37 3.89 -10.61
N LEU A 239 -5.74 5.14 -10.91
CA LEU A 239 -4.83 6.11 -11.54
C LEU A 239 -3.58 6.40 -10.70
N HIS A 240 -3.73 6.57 -9.39
CA HIS A 240 -2.58 6.70 -8.49
C HIS A 240 -1.69 5.47 -8.56
N GLN A 241 -2.27 4.27 -8.44
CA GLN A 241 -1.50 3.04 -8.55
C GLN A 241 -0.76 2.94 -9.88
N ALA A 242 -1.43 3.26 -10.99
CA ALA A 242 -0.85 3.21 -12.31
C ALA A 242 0.30 4.21 -12.49
N ALA A 243 0.14 5.44 -12.00
CA ALA A 243 1.17 6.47 -12.07
C ALA A 243 2.45 6.05 -11.33
N TRP A 244 2.32 5.51 -10.10
CA TRP A 244 3.44 4.95 -9.36
C TRP A 244 4.04 3.73 -10.04
N GLN A 245 3.19 2.81 -10.57
CA GLN A 245 3.63 1.56 -11.17
C GLN A 245 4.51 1.75 -12.41
N GLN A 246 4.39 2.87 -13.13
CA GLN A 246 5.25 3.14 -14.30
C GLN A 246 6.73 3.16 -13.91
N TRP A 247 7.06 3.58 -12.71
CA TRP A 247 8.42 3.76 -12.22
C TRP A 247 8.81 2.80 -11.08
N VAL A 248 7.86 2.01 -10.58
CA VAL A 248 8.13 1.03 -9.52
C VAL A 248 8.37 -0.34 -10.12
N CYS A 249 9.59 -0.87 -9.93
CA CYS A 249 10.02 -2.12 -10.54
C CYS A 249 9.39 -3.38 -9.89
N ALA A 250 9.02 -3.34 -8.61
CA ALA A 250 8.27 -4.42 -7.97
C ALA A 250 6.77 -4.10 -7.87
N GLY A 251 6.06 -4.64 -6.90
CA GLY A 251 4.63 -4.41 -6.69
C GLY A 251 4.32 -3.04 -6.10
N VAL A 252 3.12 -2.55 -6.39
CA VAL A 252 2.53 -1.36 -5.77
C VAL A 252 1.31 -1.78 -4.98
N SER A 253 1.42 -1.73 -3.64
CA SER A 253 0.29 -1.98 -2.75
C SER A 253 -0.65 -0.79 -2.75
N LYS A 254 -1.87 -1.01 -3.22
CA LYS A 254 -2.93 -0.02 -3.26
C LYS A 254 -4.28 -0.70 -3.16
N THR A 255 -5.10 -0.25 -2.23
CA THR A 255 -6.47 -0.74 -2.08
C THR A 255 -7.45 0.25 -2.70
N VAL A 256 -8.32 -0.25 -3.57
CA VAL A 256 -9.49 0.48 -4.03
C VAL A 256 -10.60 0.24 -3.01
N ASN A 257 -10.83 1.22 -2.13
CA ASN A 257 -11.89 1.14 -1.15
C ASN A 257 -13.21 1.52 -1.81
N MET A 258 -14.17 0.62 -1.76
CA MET A 258 -15.48 0.79 -2.37
C MET A 258 -16.56 0.85 -1.29
N ARG A 259 -17.59 1.64 -1.54
CA ARG A 259 -18.76 1.72 -0.65
C ARG A 259 -19.52 0.40 -0.65
N ALA A 260 -20.35 0.18 0.39
CA ALA A 260 -21.15 -1.04 0.52
C ALA A 260 -22.13 -1.25 -0.65
N GLU A 261 -22.59 -0.17 -1.29
CA GLU A 261 -23.50 -0.17 -2.42
C GLU A 261 -22.85 -0.52 -3.77
N ALA A 262 -21.50 -0.62 -3.81
CA ALA A 262 -20.78 -0.93 -5.04
C ALA A 262 -21.22 -2.27 -5.63
N SER A 263 -21.54 -2.25 -6.90
CA SER A 263 -22.01 -3.43 -7.65
C SER A 263 -20.85 -4.30 -8.17
N VAL A 264 -21.17 -5.50 -8.63
CA VAL A 264 -20.21 -6.37 -9.35
C VAL A 264 -19.63 -5.65 -10.58
N GLY A 265 -20.45 -4.85 -11.28
CA GLY A 265 -20.01 -4.05 -12.42
C GLY A 265 -18.98 -2.98 -12.04
N ASP A 266 -19.08 -2.39 -10.84
CA ASP A 266 -18.09 -1.43 -10.35
C ASP A 266 -16.75 -2.11 -10.10
N VAL A 267 -16.77 -3.28 -9.48
CA VAL A 267 -15.56 -4.09 -9.26
C VAL A 267 -14.93 -4.47 -10.58
N TRP A 268 -15.73 -4.95 -11.54
CA TRP A 268 -15.25 -5.29 -12.89
C TRP A 268 -14.58 -4.10 -13.57
N ARG A 269 -15.18 -2.90 -13.51
CA ARG A 269 -14.60 -1.68 -14.10
C ARG A 269 -13.24 -1.35 -13.50
N VAL A 270 -13.07 -1.52 -12.17
CA VAL A 270 -11.79 -1.31 -11.48
C VAL A 270 -10.72 -2.26 -11.98
N TYR A 271 -11.02 -3.57 -12.07
CA TYR A 271 -10.08 -4.57 -12.58
C TYR A 271 -9.69 -4.30 -14.03
N MET A 272 -10.67 -3.99 -14.87
CA MET A 272 -10.42 -3.68 -16.28
C MET A 272 -9.61 -2.41 -16.47
N LEU A 273 -9.86 -1.37 -15.67
CA LEU A 273 -9.08 -0.14 -15.72
C LEU A 273 -7.64 -0.40 -15.28
N ALA A 274 -7.43 -1.14 -14.19
CA ALA A 274 -6.10 -1.50 -13.70
C ALA A 274 -5.30 -2.28 -14.76
N TRP A 275 -5.95 -3.26 -15.42
CA TRP A 275 -5.34 -4.01 -16.51
C TRP A 275 -4.97 -3.12 -17.70
N LYS A 276 -5.86 -2.26 -18.18
CA LYS A 276 -5.61 -1.32 -19.28
C LYS A 276 -4.47 -0.35 -18.99
N LEU A 277 -4.34 0.05 -17.73
CA LEU A 277 -3.28 0.94 -17.25
C LEU A 277 -1.95 0.24 -16.95
N GLY A 278 -1.88 -1.09 -17.11
CA GLY A 278 -0.65 -1.87 -16.89
C GLY A 278 -0.25 -2.06 -15.44
N CYS A 279 -1.21 -2.01 -14.49
CA CYS A 279 -0.93 -2.35 -13.10
C CYS A 279 -0.60 -3.83 -12.97
N LYS A 280 0.44 -4.17 -12.20
CA LYS A 280 0.87 -5.56 -11.95
C LYS A 280 -0.09 -6.36 -11.08
N GLY A 281 -0.94 -5.68 -10.33
CA GLY A 281 -1.97 -6.25 -9.48
C GLY A 281 -2.93 -5.17 -9.01
N ILE A 282 -4.03 -5.56 -8.36
CA ILE A 282 -5.01 -4.64 -7.81
C ILE A 282 -5.68 -5.29 -6.60
N THR A 283 -5.95 -4.51 -5.56
CA THR A 283 -6.74 -4.92 -4.40
C THR A 283 -8.02 -4.12 -4.33
N VAL A 284 -9.14 -4.80 -4.20
CA VAL A 284 -10.45 -4.18 -3.98
C VAL A 284 -10.96 -4.56 -2.60
N TYR A 285 -11.45 -3.59 -1.85
CA TYR A 285 -12.12 -3.80 -0.58
C TYR A 285 -13.47 -3.06 -0.58
N ARG A 286 -14.57 -3.81 -0.65
CA ARG A 286 -15.92 -3.25 -0.51
C ARG A 286 -16.32 -3.22 0.95
N ASP A 287 -16.77 -2.06 1.44
CA ASP A 287 -17.25 -1.94 2.82
C ASP A 287 -18.33 -2.98 3.12
N ARG A 288 -18.30 -3.51 4.33
CA ARG A 288 -19.23 -4.56 4.84
C ARG A 288 -19.21 -5.89 4.07
N SER A 289 -18.13 -6.16 3.30
CA SER A 289 -17.98 -7.46 2.61
C SER A 289 -17.46 -8.57 3.51
N LYS A 290 -16.95 -8.25 4.71
CA LYS A 290 -16.48 -9.21 5.72
C LYS A 290 -17.25 -9.04 7.02
N SER A 291 -17.45 -10.13 7.75
CA SER A 291 -18.11 -10.15 9.07
C SER A 291 -17.35 -9.32 10.11
N ARG A 292 -16.01 -9.30 10.03
CA ARG A 292 -15.14 -8.47 10.86
C ARG A 292 -14.30 -7.55 9.99
N GLN A 293 -14.33 -6.27 10.29
CA GLN A 293 -13.43 -5.27 9.71
C GLN A 293 -12.40 -4.85 10.75
N VAL A 294 -11.18 -4.57 10.31
CA VAL A 294 -10.09 -4.12 11.20
C VAL A 294 -10.31 -2.66 11.62
N ILE A 295 -10.86 -1.84 10.72
CA ILE A 295 -11.16 -0.42 10.95
C ILE A 295 -12.58 -0.16 10.48
N TYR A 296 -13.38 0.52 11.30
CA TYR A 296 -14.74 0.96 10.98
C TYR A 296 -14.77 2.46 10.75
N VAL A 297 -15.43 2.88 9.69
CA VAL A 297 -15.71 4.30 9.45
C VAL A 297 -16.87 4.72 10.35
N GLY A 298 -16.58 5.63 11.30
CA GLY A 298 -17.55 6.18 12.23
C GLY A 298 -17.78 5.36 13.51
N VAL A 299 -17.78 6.06 14.64
CA VAL A 299 -17.91 5.47 16.00
C VAL A 299 -19.25 4.74 16.20
N LYS A 300 -20.36 5.27 15.68
CA LYS A 300 -21.69 4.64 15.79
C LYS A 300 -21.79 3.31 15.05
N ALA A 301 -21.15 3.22 13.86
CA ALA A 301 -21.13 1.98 13.10
C ALA A 301 -20.30 0.90 13.80
N SER A 302 -19.21 1.30 14.44
CA SER A 302 -18.36 0.43 15.27
C SER A 302 -19.12 -0.13 16.46
N ARG A 303 -19.77 0.72 17.27
CA ARG A 303 -20.53 0.29 18.47
C ARG A 303 -21.68 -0.65 18.14
N LYS A 304 -22.54 -0.31 17.18
CA LYS A 304 -23.66 -1.18 16.79
C LYS A 304 -23.21 -2.59 16.37
N ARG A 305 -22.06 -2.69 15.73
CA ARG A 305 -21.55 -3.98 15.25
C ARG A 305 -20.86 -4.80 16.34
N VAL A 306 -20.17 -4.13 17.27
CA VAL A 306 -19.63 -4.76 18.47
C VAL A 306 -20.77 -5.32 19.34
N ASP A 307 -21.84 -4.56 19.53
CA ASP A 307 -23.02 -5.00 20.28
C ASP A 307 -23.74 -6.18 19.58
N HIS A 308 -23.82 -6.18 18.25
CA HIS A 308 -24.38 -7.27 17.47
C HIS A 308 -23.54 -8.55 17.62
N MET A 309 -22.22 -8.46 17.48
CA MET A 309 -21.32 -9.59 17.65
C MET A 309 -21.27 -10.13 19.07
N ARG A 310 -21.46 -9.25 20.07
CA ARG A 310 -21.59 -9.68 21.47
C ARG A 310 -22.87 -10.49 21.66
N LYS A 311 -24.01 -10.02 21.12
CA LYS A 311 -25.26 -10.76 21.13
C LYS A 311 -25.15 -12.12 20.41
N GLU A 312 -24.52 -12.16 19.22
CA GLU A 312 -24.30 -13.42 18.49
C GLU A 312 -23.45 -14.42 19.29
N ARG A 313 -22.43 -13.94 20.03
CA ARG A 313 -21.63 -14.80 20.94
C ARG A 313 -22.44 -15.29 22.14
N GLU A 314 -23.19 -14.42 22.77
CA GLU A 314 -24.08 -14.78 23.88
C GLU A 314 -25.14 -15.79 23.44
N ASP A 315 -25.69 -15.66 22.23
CA ASP A 315 -26.61 -16.62 21.63
C ASP A 315 -25.93 -17.96 21.24
N GLN A 316 -24.68 -17.95 20.81
CA GLN A 316 -23.91 -19.16 20.50
C GLN A 316 -23.50 -19.92 21.77
N ASP A 317 -23.11 -19.21 22.83
CA ASP A 317 -22.75 -19.82 24.11
C ASP A 317 -23.98 -20.34 24.84
N SER A 318 -25.15 -19.73 24.68
CA SER A 318 -26.42 -20.24 25.22
C SER A 318 -26.96 -21.49 24.50
N ARG A 319 -26.48 -21.77 23.28
CA ARG A 319 -26.87 -22.96 22.49
C ARG A 319 -25.96 -24.15 22.66
N LYS A 320 -24.85 -24.04 23.42
CA LYS A 320 -23.98 -25.18 23.72
C LYS A 320 -24.60 -26.02 24.83
N PRO A 321 -24.78 -27.37 24.66
CA PRO A 321 -25.25 -28.22 25.73
C PRO A 321 -24.25 -28.22 26.91
N ALA A 322 -24.79 -28.29 28.12
CA ALA A 322 -24.03 -28.22 29.39
C ALA A 322 -23.05 -29.35 29.67
N GLU A 323 -22.71 -30.20 28.69
CA GLU A 323 -21.95 -31.45 28.88
C GLU A 323 -20.48 -31.42 28.49
N SER A 324 -19.85 -30.25 28.21
CA SER A 324 -18.43 -30.24 27.81
C SER A 324 -17.50 -29.41 28.73
N MET A 325 -17.83 -29.26 29.99
CA MET A 325 -16.97 -28.54 30.95
C MET A 325 -16.15 -29.40 31.88
N ARG A 326 -15.49 -30.45 31.37
CA ARG A 326 -14.43 -31.18 32.10
C ARG A 326 -13.35 -31.74 31.18
N THR A 327 -12.77 -30.88 30.36
CA THR A 327 -11.47 -31.19 29.75
C THR A 327 -10.46 -30.19 30.30
N THR A 328 -9.49 -30.67 31.02
CA THR A 328 -8.49 -29.82 31.71
C THR A 328 -7.55 -29.22 30.67
N HIS A 329 -7.09 -28.00 30.93
CA HIS A 329 -6.15 -27.25 30.09
C HIS A 329 -4.84 -27.99 29.71
N ARG A 330 -4.61 -29.17 30.26
CA ARG A 330 -3.45 -30.02 29.97
C ARG A 330 -3.63 -30.86 28.72
N ASP A 331 -4.85 -31.31 28.41
CA ASP A 331 -5.13 -32.22 27.30
C ASP A 331 -5.19 -31.47 25.96
N LEU A 332 -5.70 -30.23 25.97
CA LEU A 332 -5.73 -29.32 24.78
C LEU A 332 -4.33 -28.88 24.32
N ALA A 333 -3.37 -28.78 25.24
CA ALA A 333 -2.00 -28.43 24.90
C ALA A 333 -1.20 -29.58 24.30
N ALA A 334 -1.60 -30.84 24.59
CA ALA A 334 -0.99 -32.03 24.01
C ALA A 334 -1.55 -32.35 22.61
N GLU A 335 -2.85 -32.22 22.41
CA GLU A 335 -3.49 -32.41 21.09
C GLU A 335 -3.05 -31.35 20.07
N SER A 336 -2.97 -30.08 20.48
CA SER A 336 -2.52 -29.00 19.57
C SER A 336 -1.06 -29.13 19.10
N ARG A 337 -0.18 -29.73 19.92
CA ARG A 337 1.21 -30.02 19.51
C ARG A 337 1.28 -31.20 18.53
N GLY A 338 0.41 -32.17 18.63
CA GLY A 338 0.33 -33.31 17.73
C GLY A 338 -0.25 -32.94 16.34
N GLU A 339 -1.23 -32.06 16.31
CA GLU A 339 -1.81 -31.54 15.04
C GLU A 339 -0.87 -30.59 14.31
N ILE A 340 -0.19 -29.68 15.01
CA ILE A 340 0.79 -28.77 14.39
C ILE A 340 1.97 -29.53 13.78
N SER A 341 2.41 -30.63 14.40
CA SER A 341 3.45 -31.50 13.84
C SER A 341 3.00 -32.21 12.57
N ARG A 342 1.77 -32.73 12.52
CA ARG A 342 1.21 -33.43 11.34
C ARG A 342 0.87 -32.46 10.18
N LEU A 343 0.37 -31.26 10.48
CA LEU A 343 0.10 -30.22 9.48
C LEU A 343 1.38 -29.67 8.87
N GLY A 344 2.48 -29.62 9.64
CA GLY A 344 3.79 -29.16 9.16
C GLY A 344 4.41 -30.10 8.12
N GLU A 345 4.31 -31.41 8.32
CA GLU A 345 4.86 -32.40 7.39
C GLU A 345 4.05 -32.52 6.10
N GLY A 346 2.72 -32.52 6.16
CA GLY A 346 1.84 -32.56 4.99
C GLY A 346 1.97 -31.28 4.11
N ALA A 347 1.96 -30.11 4.70
CA ALA A 347 2.07 -28.85 3.98
C ALA A 347 3.44 -28.66 3.32
N VAL A 348 4.52 -29.18 3.93
CA VAL A 348 5.85 -29.17 3.35
C VAL A 348 5.95 -30.11 2.16
N GLN A 349 5.25 -31.23 2.19
CA GLN A 349 5.25 -32.22 1.11
C GLN A 349 4.41 -31.76 -0.08
N GLU A 350 3.23 -31.17 0.14
CA GLU A 350 2.42 -30.53 -0.91
C GLU A 350 3.14 -29.33 -1.55
N LEU A 351 3.84 -28.52 -0.75
CA LEU A 351 4.65 -27.41 -1.29
C LEU A 351 5.84 -27.93 -2.10
N ALA A 352 6.44 -29.03 -1.71
CA ALA A 352 7.56 -29.64 -2.44
C ALA A 352 7.11 -30.28 -3.76
N GLU A 353 5.93 -30.88 -3.81
CA GLU A 353 5.33 -31.41 -5.05
C GLU A 353 4.88 -30.29 -5.98
N ALA A 354 4.23 -29.24 -5.47
CA ALA A 354 3.85 -28.05 -6.25
C ALA A 354 5.06 -27.28 -6.82
N LEU A 355 6.21 -27.30 -6.15
CA LEU A 355 7.46 -26.70 -6.63
C LEU A 355 8.24 -27.63 -7.58
N GLY A 356 7.95 -28.92 -7.57
CA GLY A 356 8.52 -29.91 -8.52
C GLY A 356 8.01 -29.75 -9.95
N ASP A 357 6.73 -29.41 -10.10
CA ASP A 357 6.10 -29.20 -11.41
C ASP A 357 6.36 -27.80 -12.03
N ALA A 358 7.01 -26.91 -11.30
CA ALA A 358 7.33 -25.55 -11.77
C ALA A 358 8.54 -25.47 -12.73
N LYS A 359 9.07 -26.59 -13.21
CA LYS A 359 10.20 -26.58 -14.16
C LYS A 359 9.87 -26.02 -15.54
N ASP A 360 8.59 -25.89 -15.90
CA ASP A 360 8.16 -25.41 -17.23
C ASP A 360 7.58 -23.98 -17.26
N CYS A 361 7.64 -23.24 -16.18
CA CYS A 361 7.17 -21.85 -16.16
C CYS A 361 8.23 -20.90 -16.77
N LYS A 362 8.15 -20.67 -18.08
CA LYS A 362 9.03 -19.75 -18.84
C LYS A 362 8.99 -18.29 -18.41
N THR A 363 8.12 -17.91 -17.46
CA THR A 363 7.95 -16.55 -16.93
C THR A 363 8.64 -16.32 -15.58
N CYS A 364 9.21 -17.34 -14.94
CA CYS A 364 9.85 -17.24 -13.62
C CYS A 364 11.38 -17.25 -13.66
N GLU A 365 12.00 -17.07 -14.81
CA GLU A 365 13.46 -16.99 -14.96
C GLU A 365 13.97 -15.57 -14.85
N TYR A 366 13.73 -14.91 -13.70
CA TYR A 366 14.50 -13.71 -13.32
C TYR A 366 14.64 -13.61 -11.79
#